data_81c1a34cc6bb383543733a5955243cdd
#
_entry.id   81c1a34cc6bb383543733a5955243cdd
#
_cell.length_a   1.000
_cell.length_b   1.000
_cell.length_c   1.000
_cell.angle_alpha   90.00
_cell.angle_beta   90.00
_cell.angle_gamma   90.00
#
_symmetry.space_group_name_H-M   'P 1'
#
loop_
_entity.id
_entity.type
_entity.pdbx_description
1 polymer ?
#
loop_
_entity_poly.entity_id
_entity_poly.type
_entity_poly.pdbx_seq_one_letter_code
_entity_poly.pdbx_strand_id
1 'polypeptide(L)'
;MNDNDPVLRLLVEFFDLPEDTRPQNVRQQLLPAWDSLAMVQLITELEGTFLVNFDIDEIDRLRSYEEIRDALCRKGFSLDGPPISRI
;
A
#
# COMPACT_ATOMS: atom_id res chain seq x y z
N MET A 1 7.63 -15.61 1.05
CA MET A 1 7.38 -14.82 0.14
C MET A 1 6.00 -14.66 -0.21
N ASN A 2 5.52 -13.58 -0.29
CA ASN A 2 4.20 -13.33 -0.48
C ASN A 2 3.89 -12.81 -1.81
N ASP A 3 3.97 -13.67 -2.78
CA ASP A 3 3.65 -13.30 -4.13
C ASP A 3 2.20 -12.89 -4.27
N ASN A 4 1.39 -13.25 -3.27
CA ASN A 4 -0.03 -12.94 -3.34
C ASN A 4 -0.42 -11.66 -2.64
N ASP A 5 0.56 -10.89 -2.20
CA ASP A 5 0.26 -9.64 -1.50
C ASP A 5 0.17 -8.51 -2.51
N PRO A 6 -1.02 -8.09 -2.89
CA PRO A 6 -1.17 -7.06 -3.92
C PRO A 6 -0.67 -5.70 -3.46
N VAL A 7 -0.69 -5.42 -2.16
CA VAL A 7 -0.20 -4.15 -1.67
C VAL A 7 1.30 -4.07 -1.83
N LEU A 8 1.99 -5.12 -1.38
CA LEU A 8 3.44 -5.14 -1.50
C LEU A 8 3.86 -5.11 -2.95
N ARG A 9 3.16 -5.87 -3.79
CA ARG A 9 3.48 -5.92 -5.19
C ARG A 9 3.32 -4.55 -5.84
N LEU A 10 2.26 -3.84 -5.51
CA LEU A 10 2.05 -2.52 -6.06
C LEU A 10 3.18 -1.59 -5.66
N LEU A 11 3.60 -1.64 -4.41
CA LEU A 11 4.68 -0.78 -3.94
C LEU A 11 6.01 -1.12 -4.60
N VAL A 12 6.29 -2.40 -4.75
CA VAL A 12 7.52 -2.83 -5.40
C VAL A 12 7.56 -2.33 -6.84
N GLU A 13 6.46 -2.43 -7.54
CA GLU A 13 6.39 -1.94 -8.92
C GLU A 13 6.41 -0.42 -8.98
N PHE A 14 5.71 0.22 -8.07
CA PHE A 14 5.62 1.68 -8.10
C PHE A 14 6.98 2.33 -7.87
N PHE A 15 7.76 1.80 -6.94
CA PHE A 15 9.07 2.34 -6.62
C PHE A 15 10.21 1.61 -7.33
N ASP A 16 9.87 0.65 -8.19
CA ASP A 16 10.86 -0.11 -8.94
C ASP A 16 11.89 -0.76 -8.01
N LEU A 17 11.38 -1.47 -7.02
CA LEU A 17 12.23 -2.12 -6.04
C LEU A 17 12.59 -3.53 -6.46
N PRO A 18 13.66 -4.11 -5.89
CA PRO A 18 13.98 -5.50 -6.16
C PRO A 18 12.83 -6.41 -5.72
N GLU A 19 12.69 -7.52 -6.42
CA GLU A 19 11.61 -8.45 -6.12
C GLU A 19 11.72 -9.07 -4.75
N ASP A 20 12.92 -9.15 -4.22
CA ASP A 20 13.12 -9.72 -2.89
C ASP A 20 13.07 -8.69 -1.78
N THR A 21 12.58 -7.51 -2.07
CA THR A 21 12.43 -6.47 -1.06
C THR A 21 11.47 -6.96 0.02
N ARG A 22 11.88 -6.81 1.27
CA ARG A 22 11.05 -7.25 2.38
C ARG A 22 10.05 -6.16 2.74
N PRO A 23 8.86 -6.55 3.20
CA PRO A 23 7.83 -5.56 3.53
C PRO A 23 8.30 -4.53 4.55
N GLN A 24 9.08 -4.94 5.53
CA GLN A 24 9.53 -4.01 6.55
C GLN A 24 10.50 -2.97 6.03
N ASN A 25 11.04 -3.18 4.83
CA ASN A 25 11.94 -2.21 4.22
C ASN A 25 11.21 -1.25 3.29
N VAL A 26 9.91 -1.43 3.11
CA VAL A 26 9.13 -0.55 2.24
C VAL A 26 8.53 0.55 3.09
N ARG A 27 9.33 1.56 3.33
CA ARG A 27 8.90 2.68 4.17
C ARG A 27 9.59 3.95 3.71
N GLN A 28 8.92 5.06 3.95
CA GLN A 28 9.38 6.34 3.46
C GLN A 28 10.80 6.68 3.93
N GLN A 29 11.13 6.29 5.14
CA GLN A 29 12.44 6.57 5.67
C GLN A 29 13.58 5.96 4.85
N LEU A 30 13.29 4.82 4.23
CA LEU A 30 14.31 4.07 3.51
C LEU A 30 14.25 4.28 2.01
N LEU A 31 13.21 4.95 1.52
CA LEU A 31 13.01 5.12 0.08
C LEU A 31 13.00 6.61 -0.26
N PRO A 32 14.13 7.13 -0.72
CA PRO A 32 14.18 8.57 -1.06
C PRO A 32 13.19 8.97 -2.14
N ALA A 33 12.80 8.03 -2.98
CA ALA A 33 11.81 8.33 -4.02
C ALA A 33 10.42 8.57 -3.46
N TRP A 34 10.20 8.24 -2.21
CA TRP A 34 8.87 8.39 -1.61
C TRP A 34 8.76 9.80 -1.02
N ASP A 35 8.60 10.76 -1.89
CA ASP A 35 8.46 12.16 -1.50
C ASP A 35 7.00 12.58 -1.66
N SER A 36 6.74 13.86 -1.53
CA SER A 36 5.37 14.38 -1.59
C SER A 36 4.69 14.12 -2.92
N LEU A 37 5.41 14.27 -4.00
CA LEU A 37 4.84 14.04 -5.31
C LEU A 37 4.54 12.55 -5.49
N ALA A 38 5.48 11.71 -5.11
CA ALA A 38 5.28 10.27 -5.19
C ALA A 38 4.09 9.85 -4.34
N MET A 39 3.91 10.50 -3.19
CA MET A 39 2.80 10.18 -2.32
C MET A 39 1.45 10.42 -3.01
N VAL A 40 1.31 11.54 -3.70
CA VAL A 40 0.08 11.84 -4.42
C VAL A 40 -0.19 10.78 -5.47
N GLN A 41 0.85 10.42 -6.23
CA GLN A 41 0.69 9.42 -7.27
C GLN A 41 0.40 8.04 -6.69
N LEU A 42 1.04 7.70 -5.58
CA LEU A 42 0.82 6.42 -4.93
C LEU A 42 -0.61 6.30 -4.43
N ILE A 43 -1.13 7.36 -3.82
CA ILE A 43 -2.50 7.34 -3.34
C ILE A 43 -3.47 7.12 -4.52
N THR A 44 -3.22 7.78 -5.64
CA THR A 44 -4.05 7.60 -6.82
C THR A 44 -4.03 6.14 -7.27
N GLU A 45 -2.86 5.52 -7.27
CA GLU A 45 -2.74 4.12 -7.66
C GLU A 45 -3.46 3.21 -6.69
N LEU A 46 -3.32 3.48 -5.41
CA LEU A 46 -3.97 2.65 -4.40
C LEU A 46 -5.49 2.75 -4.52
N GLU A 47 -5.98 3.96 -4.67
CA GLU A 47 -7.43 4.15 -4.76
C GLU A 47 -8.00 3.48 -6.00
N GLY A 48 -7.28 3.57 -7.10
CA GLY A 48 -7.75 2.95 -8.34
C GLY A 48 -7.64 1.44 -8.32
N THR A 49 -6.57 0.92 -7.75
CA THR A 49 -6.34 -0.52 -7.73
C THR A 49 -7.26 -1.23 -6.75
N PHE A 50 -7.46 -0.65 -5.59
CA PHE A 50 -8.24 -1.30 -4.53
C PHE A 50 -9.64 -0.75 -4.39
N LEU A 51 -9.99 0.24 -5.21
CA LEU A 51 -11.33 0.83 -5.23
C LEU A 51 -11.72 1.36 -3.85
N VAL A 52 -10.82 2.14 -3.27
CA VAL A 52 -11.03 2.74 -1.97
C VAL A 52 -10.74 4.22 -2.05
N ASN A 53 -11.13 4.96 -1.03
CA ASN A 53 -10.81 6.37 -0.92
C ASN A 53 -10.13 6.61 0.42
N PHE A 54 -9.14 7.49 0.41
CA PHE A 54 -8.43 7.85 1.62
C PHE A 54 -8.70 9.30 1.99
N ASP A 55 -8.95 9.53 3.27
CA ASP A 55 -9.08 10.88 3.78
C ASP A 55 -7.70 11.50 3.94
N ILE A 56 -7.66 12.81 4.05
CA ILE A 56 -6.40 13.50 4.22
C ILE A 56 -5.66 13.01 5.47
N ASP A 57 -6.40 12.77 6.55
CA ASP A 57 -5.78 12.28 7.77
C ASP A 57 -5.17 10.90 7.57
N GLU A 58 -5.83 10.07 6.78
CA GLU A 58 -5.30 8.75 6.48
C GLU A 58 -4.04 8.85 5.63
N ILE A 59 -4.08 9.70 4.62
CA ILE A 59 -2.96 9.84 3.70
C ILE A 59 -1.71 10.26 4.47
N ASP A 60 -1.88 11.13 5.45
CA ASP A 60 -0.74 11.60 6.22
C ASP A 60 -0.07 10.49 7.00
N ARG A 61 -0.75 9.38 7.22
CA ARG A 61 -0.19 8.25 7.96
C ARG A 61 0.38 7.16 7.08
N LEU A 62 0.19 7.25 5.78
CA LEU A 62 0.61 6.18 4.88
C LEU A 62 2.06 6.34 4.50
N ARG A 63 2.95 5.96 5.40
CA ARG A 63 4.37 6.14 5.23
C ARG A 63 5.16 4.86 5.16
N SER A 64 4.45 3.72 5.14
CA SER A 64 5.10 2.43 5.05
C SER A 64 4.10 1.42 4.52
N TYR A 65 4.63 0.28 4.09
CA TYR A 65 3.77 -0.81 3.64
C TYR A 65 2.78 -1.20 4.73
N GLU A 66 3.25 -1.29 5.96
CA GLU A 66 2.41 -1.74 7.06
C GLU A 66 1.25 -0.78 7.30
N GLU A 67 1.52 0.50 7.21
CA GLU A 67 0.48 1.49 7.42
C GLU A 67 -0.54 1.48 6.29
N ILE A 68 -0.07 1.28 5.06
CA ILE A 68 -0.98 1.19 3.92
C ILE A 68 -1.85 -0.04 4.04
N ARG A 69 -1.24 -1.17 4.38
CA ARG A 69 -1.98 -2.41 4.54
C ARG A 69 -3.02 -2.28 5.64
N ASP A 70 -2.63 -1.67 6.75
CA ASP A 70 -3.54 -1.48 7.86
C ASP A 70 -4.73 -0.61 7.46
N ALA A 71 -4.47 0.46 6.74
CA ALA A 71 -5.54 1.34 6.29
C ALA A 71 -6.50 0.60 5.35
N LEU A 72 -5.96 -0.21 4.45
CA LEU A 72 -6.80 -0.97 3.54
C LEU A 72 -7.64 -1.99 4.29
N CYS A 73 -7.07 -2.63 5.31
CA CYS A 73 -7.81 -3.58 6.11
C CYS A 73 -8.96 -2.91 6.84
N ARG A 74 -8.76 -1.70 7.31
CA ARG A 74 -9.84 -0.97 7.98
C ARG A 74 -10.97 -0.66 7.02
N LYS A 75 -10.67 -0.56 5.74
CA LYS A 75 -11.68 -0.28 4.74
C LYS A 75 -12.33 -1.55 4.20
N GLY A 76 -12.00 -2.69 4.79
CA GLY A 76 -12.64 -3.93 4.42
C GLY A 76 -11.87 -4.79 3.44
N PHE A 77 -10.70 -4.35 3.00
CA PHE A 77 -9.91 -5.15 2.08
C PHE A 77 -9.13 -6.20 2.87
N SER A 78 -9.20 -7.44 2.45
CA SER A 78 -8.50 -8.51 3.13
C SER A 78 -7.40 -9.08 2.26
N LEU A 79 -6.22 -9.23 2.83
CA LEU A 79 -5.11 -9.83 2.11
C LEU A 79 -5.00 -11.30 2.39
N ASP A 80 -5.71 -11.79 3.41
CA ASP A 80 -5.54 -13.16 3.86
C ASP A 80 -6.55 -14.10 3.26
N GLY A 81 -7.31 -13.66 2.31
CA GLY A 81 -8.30 -14.50 1.70
C GLY A 81 -9.37 -13.66 1.08
N PRO A 82 -10.39 -14.30 0.54
CA PRO A 82 -11.44 -13.52 -0.09
C PRO A 82 -12.16 -12.69 0.95
N PRO A 83 -12.63 -11.52 0.56
CA PRO A 83 -13.38 -10.71 1.49
C PRO A 83 -14.63 -11.43 1.88
N ILE A 84 -14.99 -11.25 3.11
CA ILE A 84 -16.16 -11.85 3.58
C ILE A 84 -17.28 -11.11 3.08
N SER A 85 -18.05 -11.69 2.47
CA SER A 85 -19.05 -10.96 1.97
C SER A 85 -19.99 -10.69 2.93
N ARG A 86 -20.24 -10.29 3.25
CA ARG A 86 -21.09 -10.00 3.87
C ARG A 86 -22.15 -10.14 3.43
N ILE A 87 -22.68 -10.49 3.26
CA ILE A 87 -23.65 -10.78 2.80
C ILE A 87 -24.25 -10.51 2.75
#